data_67719310bd650752c5d72cf32e7d6dcd
#
_entry.id   67719310bd650752c5d72cf32e7d6dcd
#
_cell.length_a   1.000
_cell.length_b   1.000
_cell.length_c   1.000
_cell.angle_alpha   90.00
_cell.angle_beta   90.00
_cell.angle_gamma   90.00
#
_symmetry.space_group_name_H-M   'P 1'
#
loop_
_entity.id
_entity.type
_entity.pdbx_description
1 polymer ?
#
loop_
_entity_poly.entity_id
_entity_poly.type
_entity_poly.pdbx_seq_one_letter_code
_entity_poly.pdbx_strand_id
1 'polypeptide(L)'
;MRLILVRHGKTDWNETGRCQGISDVPLNPTGIEQAEKVAFSLKDESIDRIYSSDLVRAKTTAXKIAAYHSIEIDIRDDLREMDQGIFEGLDFSYIREKYSDVLEHWRKDPETLQLPGGESLKGVQQRALDAIAEIKSRLGSENIVVVSHNMVIGTLLCSFTGNSLKKLRDYIVNEASKSVVEIYDDRFVIISFNDIDHLHPPVE
;
A
#
# COMPACT_ATOMS: atom_id res chain seq x y z
N MET A 1 -4.56 -10.44 -16.31
CA MET A 1 -3.95 -10.57 -14.98
C MET A 1 -4.84 -9.86 -13.97
N ARG A 2 -5.06 -10.49 -12.80
CA ARG A 2 -5.82 -9.84 -11.71
C ARG A 2 -4.86 -9.50 -10.58
N LEU A 3 -4.86 -8.25 -10.17
CA LEU A 3 -3.97 -7.69 -9.15
C LEU A 3 -4.78 -7.30 -7.91
N ILE A 4 -4.46 -7.91 -6.77
CA ILE A 4 -5.07 -7.58 -5.48
C ILE A 4 -4.05 -6.81 -4.67
N LEU A 5 -4.26 -5.50 -4.51
CA LEU A 5 -3.39 -4.62 -3.72
C LEU A 5 -3.89 -4.62 -2.28
N VAL A 6 -3.04 -4.96 -1.33
CA VAL A 6 -3.38 -5.03 0.10
C VAL A 6 -2.47 -4.08 0.87
N ARG A 7 -3.05 -3.15 1.63
CA ARG A 7 -2.27 -2.34 2.57
C ARG A 7 -2.05 -3.16 3.84
N HIS A 8 -0.86 -3.08 4.40
CA HIS A 8 -0.52 -3.76 5.67
C HIS A 8 -1.50 -3.40 6.80
N GLY A 9 -1.59 -4.23 7.82
CA GLY A 9 -2.38 -3.96 9.03
C GLY A 9 -1.82 -2.81 9.87
N LYS A 10 -2.56 -2.41 10.88
CA LYS A 10 -2.25 -1.26 11.74
C LYS A 10 -0.96 -1.47 12.54
N THR A 11 -0.20 -0.38 12.73
CA THR A 11 0.97 -0.31 13.61
C THR A 11 0.67 0.67 14.75
N ASP A 12 1.52 0.69 15.80
CA ASP A 12 1.40 1.69 16.86
C ASP A 12 1.56 3.12 16.31
N TRP A 13 2.40 3.31 15.28
CA TRP A 13 2.57 4.63 14.68
C TRP A 13 1.34 5.08 13.89
N ASN A 14 0.61 4.16 13.26
CA ASN A 14 -0.70 4.49 12.68
C ASN A 14 -1.66 4.96 13.76
N GLU A 15 -1.70 4.24 14.88
CA GLU A 15 -2.64 4.51 15.97
C GLU A 15 -2.33 5.83 16.69
N THR A 16 -1.06 6.13 16.90
CA THR A 16 -0.65 7.34 17.62
C THR A 16 -0.48 8.55 16.70
N GLY A 17 -0.68 8.40 15.39
CA GLY A 17 -0.57 9.52 14.46
C GLY A 17 0.86 9.98 14.21
N ARG A 18 1.78 9.02 14.10
CA ARG A 18 3.20 9.29 13.76
C ARG A 18 3.45 8.98 12.30
N CYS A 19 4.28 9.81 11.69
CA CYS A 19 4.74 9.61 10.31
C CYS A 19 5.67 8.39 10.27
N GLN A 20 5.41 7.45 9.38
CA GLN A 20 6.07 6.14 9.43
C GLN A 20 7.15 5.95 8.35
N GLY A 21 6.78 6.13 7.10
CA GLY A 21 7.71 5.97 5.98
C GLY A 21 8.36 4.60 5.93
N ILE A 22 9.71 4.59 5.77
CA ILE A 22 10.48 3.35 5.68
C ILE A 22 10.97 2.83 7.04
N SER A 23 10.65 3.55 8.13
CA SER A 23 10.92 3.04 9.49
C SER A 23 10.22 1.69 9.66
N ASP A 24 10.95 0.69 10.16
CA ASP A 24 10.50 -0.70 10.16
C ASP A 24 9.68 -1.06 11.42
N VAL A 25 8.53 -0.41 11.57
CA VAL A 25 7.61 -0.56 12.70
C VAL A 25 6.71 -1.78 12.47
N PRO A 26 6.63 -2.72 13.45
CA PRO A 26 5.79 -3.93 13.28
C PRO A 26 4.30 -3.64 13.44
N LEU A 27 3.48 -4.61 13.07
CA LEU A 27 2.04 -4.57 13.35
C LEU A 27 1.80 -4.58 14.85
N ASN A 28 0.80 -3.82 15.29
CA ASN A 28 0.33 -3.92 16.68
C ASN A 28 -0.74 -5.03 16.79
N PRO A 29 -1.25 -5.36 18.00
CA PRO A 29 -2.24 -6.43 18.13
C PRO A 29 -3.46 -6.26 17.21
N THR A 30 -3.96 -5.03 17.06
CA THR A 30 -5.07 -4.74 16.13
C THR A 30 -4.67 -5.05 14.70
N GLY A 31 -3.45 -4.67 14.30
CA GLY A 31 -2.95 -4.93 12.94
C GLY A 31 -2.76 -6.42 12.65
N ILE A 32 -2.36 -7.20 13.65
CA ILE A 32 -2.27 -8.67 13.53
C ILE A 32 -3.66 -9.25 13.23
N GLU A 33 -4.66 -8.83 14.02
CA GLU A 33 -6.05 -9.26 13.84
C GLU A 33 -6.58 -8.84 12.45
N GLN A 34 -6.29 -7.60 12.04
CA GLN A 34 -6.68 -7.12 10.70
C GLN A 34 -6.02 -7.95 9.59
N ALA A 35 -4.74 -8.30 9.76
CA ALA A 35 -4.01 -9.13 8.79
C ALA A 35 -4.63 -10.54 8.69
N GLU A 36 -5.10 -11.09 9.81
CA GLU A 36 -5.81 -12.38 9.82
C GLU A 36 -7.15 -12.29 9.09
N LYS A 37 -7.88 -11.19 9.31
CA LYS A 37 -9.19 -10.97 8.67
C LYS A 37 -9.06 -10.80 7.15
N VAL A 38 -8.08 -10.00 6.68
CA VAL A 38 -7.88 -9.85 5.23
C VAL A 38 -7.43 -11.18 4.62
N ALA A 39 -6.56 -11.92 5.30
CA ALA A 39 -6.12 -13.24 4.85
C ALA A 39 -7.31 -14.20 4.72
N PHE A 40 -8.17 -14.26 5.73
CA PHE A 40 -9.37 -15.09 5.72
C PHE A 40 -10.31 -14.71 4.57
N SER A 41 -10.45 -13.40 4.30
CA SER A 41 -11.33 -12.93 3.21
C SER A 41 -10.81 -13.32 1.83
N LEU A 42 -9.54 -13.69 1.73
CA LEU A 42 -8.91 -14.12 0.47
C LEU A 42 -8.74 -15.63 0.37
N LYS A 43 -9.11 -16.40 1.40
CA LYS A 43 -8.79 -17.83 1.51
C LYS A 43 -9.31 -18.69 0.34
N ASP A 44 -10.44 -18.30 -0.24
CA ASP A 44 -11.08 -19.03 -1.33
C ASP A 44 -10.77 -18.43 -2.72
N GLU A 45 -9.96 -17.35 -2.77
CA GLU A 45 -9.52 -16.76 -4.03
C GLU A 45 -8.43 -17.65 -4.65
N SER A 46 -8.46 -17.78 -5.96
CA SER A 46 -7.37 -18.49 -6.67
C SER A 46 -6.21 -17.51 -6.80
N ILE A 47 -5.19 -17.65 -5.94
CA ILE A 47 -4.01 -16.78 -5.94
C ILE A 47 -2.81 -17.60 -6.43
N ASP A 48 -2.09 -17.06 -7.40
CA ASP A 48 -0.95 -17.74 -8.02
C ASP A 48 0.38 -17.25 -7.45
N ARG A 49 0.47 -15.96 -7.05
CA ARG A 49 1.70 -15.35 -6.54
C ARG A 49 1.39 -14.31 -5.46
N ILE A 50 2.32 -14.18 -4.52
CA ILE A 50 2.24 -13.14 -3.48
C ILE A 50 3.56 -12.38 -3.46
N TYR A 51 3.48 -11.08 -3.62
CA TYR A 51 4.61 -10.15 -3.52
C TYR A 51 4.41 -9.27 -2.29
N SER A 52 5.48 -8.91 -1.62
CA SER A 52 5.40 -8.06 -0.42
C SER A 52 6.57 -7.08 -0.36
N SER A 53 6.29 -5.87 0.07
CA SER A 53 7.32 -4.97 0.58
C SER A 53 8.15 -5.71 1.63
N ASP A 54 9.42 -5.38 1.73
CA ASP A 54 10.35 -5.97 2.70
C ASP A 54 10.18 -5.42 4.12
N LEU A 55 9.33 -4.41 4.33
CA LEU A 55 9.06 -3.87 5.68
C LEU A 55 8.23 -4.87 6.49
N VAL A 56 8.60 -5.02 7.78
CA VAL A 56 8.06 -6.08 8.65
C VAL A 56 6.52 -6.08 8.69
N ARG A 57 5.88 -4.92 8.71
CA ARG A 57 4.41 -4.82 8.75
C ARG A 57 3.74 -5.41 7.50
N ALA A 58 4.36 -5.20 6.33
CA ALA A 58 3.86 -5.77 5.07
C ALA A 58 4.13 -7.28 5.01
N LYS A 59 5.36 -7.69 5.37
CA LYS A 59 5.73 -9.12 5.40
C LYS A 59 4.81 -9.90 6.34
N THR A 60 4.52 -9.36 7.52
CA THR A 60 3.64 -10.02 8.48
C THR A 60 2.22 -10.17 7.91
N THR A 61 1.72 -9.14 7.26
CA THR A 61 0.40 -9.21 6.60
C THR A 61 0.42 -10.25 5.47
N ALA A 62 1.48 -10.25 4.65
CA ALA A 62 1.64 -11.25 3.60
C ALA A 62 1.72 -12.68 4.14
N UNK A 63 2.31 -12.87 5.25
CA UNK A 63 2.40 -13.97 5.82
C UNK A 63 1.26 -14.52 6.14
N LYS A 64 0.30 -13.82 6.68
CA LYS A 64 -1.03 -14.37 7.04
C LYS A 64 -1.80 -14.84 5.79
N ILE A 65 -1.70 -14.07 4.70
CA ILE A 65 -2.36 -14.43 3.43
C ILE A 65 -1.78 -15.73 2.87
N ALA A 66 -0.45 -15.82 2.81
CA ALA A 66 0.25 -16.98 2.24
C ALA A 66 -0.13 -18.29 2.95
N ALA A 67 -0.44 -18.23 4.24
CA ALA A 67 -0.79 -19.41 5.04
C ALA A 67 -2.02 -20.16 4.49
N TYR A 68 -2.93 -19.46 3.81
CA TYR A 68 -4.11 -20.08 3.21
C TYR A 68 -3.87 -20.67 1.82
N HIS A 69 -2.75 -20.30 1.20
CA HIS A 69 -2.50 -20.62 -0.23
C HIS A 69 -1.29 -21.52 -0.47
N SER A 70 -0.47 -21.75 0.56
CA SER A 70 0.77 -22.53 0.46
C SER A 70 1.71 -21.99 -0.64
N ILE A 71 1.81 -20.65 -0.72
CA ILE A 71 2.60 -19.93 -1.72
C ILE A 71 3.77 -19.22 -1.01
N GLU A 72 4.95 -19.26 -1.60
CA GLU A 72 6.10 -18.48 -1.13
C GLU A 72 5.88 -17.01 -1.47
N ILE A 73 6.42 -16.14 -0.62
CA ILE A 73 6.29 -14.70 -0.80
C ILE A 73 7.56 -14.15 -1.45
N ASP A 74 7.39 -13.47 -2.57
CA ASP A 74 8.47 -12.74 -3.22
C ASP A 74 8.63 -11.37 -2.56
N ILE A 75 9.75 -11.14 -1.89
CA ILE A 75 10.02 -9.89 -1.15
C ILE A 75 10.67 -8.88 -2.09
N ARG A 76 10.14 -7.63 -2.05
CA ARG A 76 10.58 -6.57 -2.97
C ARG A 76 10.74 -5.24 -2.21
N ASP A 77 11.93 -4.66 -2.28
CA ASP A 77 12.20 -3.35 -1.67
C ASP A 77 11.60 -2.18 -2.49
N ASP A 78 11.37 -2.38 -3.77
CA ASP A 78 10.71 -1.37 -4.61
C ASP A 78 9.20 -1.21 -4.31
N LEU A 79 8.65 -2.09 -3.46
CA LEU A 79 7.29 -1.96 -2.94
C LEU A 79 7.24 -1.31 -1.54
N ARG A 80 8.37 -0.82 -1.01
CA ARG A 80 8.43 -0.10 0.27
C ARG A 80 7.57 1.16 0.26
N GLU A 81 7.13 1.57 1.44
CA GLU A 81 6.44 2.86 1.62
C GLU A 81 7.34 4.02 1.17
N MET A 82 6.75 5.17 0.93
CA MET A 82 7.45 6.41 0.64
C MET A 82 8.40 6.75 1.79
N ASP A 83 9.67 6.98 1.47
CA ASP A 83 10.64 7.49 2.44
C ASP A 83 10.21 8.90 2.84
N GLN A 84 9.82 9.08 4.11
CA GLN A 84 9.31 10.33 4.63
C GLN A 84 10.44 11.24 5.15
N GLY A 85 11.70 10.77 5.06
CA GLY A 85 12.86 11.58 5.42
C GLY A 85 12.82 12.06 6.86
N ILE A 86 13.03 13.37 7.04
CA ILE A 86 13.10 13.99 8.39
C ILE A 86 11.80 13.86 9.19
N PHE A 87 10.70 13.50 8.55
CA PHE A 87 9.40 13.41 9.22
C PHE A 87 9.18 12.08 9.93
N GLU A 88 9.99 11.06 9.63
CA GLU A 88 9.80 9.73 10.22
C GLU A 88 9.92 9.76 11.74
N GLY A 89 8.93 9.19 12.43
CA GLY A 89 8.84 9.17 13.89
C GLY A 89 8.21 10.40 14.50
N LEU A 90 8.02 11.47 13.73
CA LEU A 90 7.39 12.70 14.26
C LEU A 90 5.87 12.56 14.28
N ASP A 91 5.24 13.17 15.28
CA ASP A 91 3.78 13.26 15.34
C ASP A 91 3.27 14.19 14.22
N PHE A 92 2.15 13.84 13.61
CA PHE A 92 1.55 14.69 12.57
C PHE A 92 1.15 16.07 13.10
N SER A 93 0.81 16.19 14.39
CA SER A 93 0.53 17.49 15.01
C SER A 93 1.78 18.38 15.02
N TYR A 94 2.93 17.79 15.36
CA TYR A 94 4.22 18.50 15.34
C TYR A 94 4.59 18.93 13.91
N ILE A 95 4.41 18.00 12.94
CA ILE A 95 4.70 18.30 11.52
C ILE A 95 3.81 19.46 11.06
N ARG A 96 2.52 19.46 11.41
CA ARG A 96 1.58 20.54 11.05
C ARG A 96 2.03 21.89 11.61
N GLU A 97 2.55 21.88 12.83
CA GLU A 97 2.99 23.12 13.49
C GLU A 97 4.30 23.65 12.91
N LYS A 98 5.27 22.78 12.73
CA LYS A 98 6.66 23.19 12.42
C LYS A 98 6.99 23.20 10.92
N TYR A 99 6.25 22.45 10.12
CA TYR A 99 6.53 22.28 8.69
C TYR A 99 5.28 22.58 7.85
N SER A 100 4.54 23.62 8.25
CA SER A 100 3.28 23.97 7.58
C SER A 100 3.46 24.33 6.10
N ASP A 101 4.62 24.89 5.75
CA ASP A 101 4.97 25.22 4.36
C ASP A 101 5.11 23.96 3.50
N VAL A 102 5.73 22.91 4.02
CA VAL A 102 5.86 21.62 3.32
C VAL A 102 4.47 21.00 3.14
N LEU A 103 3.63 21.05 4.18
CA LEU A 103 2.26 20.51 4.10
C LEU A 103 1.39 21.33 3.14
N GLU A 104 1.62 22.64 3.06
CA GLU A 104 0.89 23.46 2.09
C GLU A 104 1.31 23.11 0.67
N HIS A 105 2.60 22.90 0.42
CA HIS A 105 3.11 22.44 -0.88
C HIS A 105 2.48 21.06 -1.20
N TRP A 106 2.49 20.12 -0.25
CA TRP A 106 1.88 18.79 -0.41
C TRP A 106 0.41 18.91 -0.84
N ARG A 107 -0.33 19.84 -0.25
CA ARG A 107 -1.75 20.01 -0.57
C ARG A 107 -1.98 20.65 -1.95
N LYS A 108 -1.12 21.60 -2.32
CA LYS A 108 -1.29 22.37 -3.57
C LYS A 108 -0.72 21.67 -4.78
N ASP A 109 0.47 21.09 -4.63
CA ASP A 109 1.19 20.50 -5.75
C ASP A 109 2.09 19.34 -5.28
N PRO A 110 1.47 18.22 -4.90
CA PRO A 110 2.24 17.05 -4.42
C PRO A 110 3.20 16.47 -5.47
N GLU A 111 2.95 16.77 -6.77
CA GLU A 111 3.78 16.23 -7.85
C GLU A 111 5.19 16.79 -7.86
N THR A 112 5.36 18.04 -7.41
CA THR A 112 6.68 18.71 -7.45
C THR A 112 7.39 18.64 -6.10
N LEU A 113 6.71 18.17 -5.04
CA LEU A 113 7.30 18.15 -3.71
C LEU A 113 8.34 17.04 -3.58
N GLN A 114 9.53 17.40 -3.16
CA GLN A 114 10.59 16.51 -2.70
C GLN A 114 10.65 16.64 -1.18
N LEU A 115 10.38 15.55 -0.46
CA LEU A 115 10.44 15.59 1.00
C LEU A 115 11.90 15.76 1.46
N PRO A 116 12.16 16.62 2.45
CA PRO A 116 13.53 16.78 2.96
C PRO A 116 14.09 15.45 3.47
N GLY A 117 15.17 14.99 2.85
CA GLY A 117 15.81 13.72 3.22
C GLY A 117 15.04 12.48 2.82
N GLY A 118 13.95 12.62 2.07
CA GLY A 118 13.09 11.50 1.68
C GLY A 118 12.82 11.47 0.17
N GLU A 119 11.71 10.86 -0.21
CA GLU A 119 11.32 10.69 -1.61
C GLU A 119 10.36 11.79 -2.09
N SER A 120 10.15 11.83 -3.40
CA SER A 120 9.01 12.53 -4.01
C SER A 120 7.93 11.50 -4.36
N LEU A 121 6.67 11.95 -4.47
CA LEU A 121 5.58 11.09 -4.91
C LEU A 121 5.80 10.54 -6.32
N LYS A 122 6.42 11.32 -7.20
CA LYS A 122 6.76 10.85 -8.55
C LYS A 122 7.76 9.70 -8.50
N GLY A 123 8.74 9.79 -7.60
CA GLY A 123 9.73 8.72 -7.40
C GLY A 123 9.05 7.43 -6.92
N VAL A 124 8.17 7.55 -5.93
CA VAL A 124 7.40 6.42 -5.40
C VAL A 124 6.56 5.78 -6.52
N GLN A 125 5.81 6.61 -7.25
CA GLN A 125 4.97 6.11 -8.35
C GLN A 125 5.80 5.39 -9.41
N GLN A 126 6.93 5.99 -9.80
CA GLN A 126 7.76 5.39 -10.85
C GLN A 126 8.29 4.01 -10.44
N ARG A 127 8.91 3.89 -9.24
CA ARG A 127 9.45 2.59 -8.81
C ARG A 127 8.35 1.54 -8.64
N ALA A 128 7.16 1.97 -8.16
CA ALA A 128 6.03 1.05 -7.99
C ALA A 128 5.50 0.58 -9.36
N LEU A 129 5.39 1.48 -10.33
CA LEU A 129 4.97 1.11 -11.69
C LEU A 129 5.98 0.19 -12.36
N ASP A 130 7.28 0.46 -12.17
CA ASP A 130 8.34 -0.40 -12.71
C ASP A 130 8.25 -1.80 -12.10
N ALA A 131 7.98 -1.90 -10.78
CA ALA A 131 7.78 -3.17 -10.10
C ALA A 131 6.60 -3.95 -10.70
N ILE A 132 5.45 -3.29 -10.87
CA ILE A 132 4.26 -3.94 -11.45
C ILE A 132 4.52 -4.35 -12.92
N ALA A 133 5.20 -3.50 -13.69
CA ALA A 133 5.54 -3.83 -15.09
C ALA A 133 6.46 -5.05 -15.16
N GLU A 134 7.46 -5.12 -14.29
CA GLU A 134 8.36 -6.28 -14.23
C GLU A 134 7.58 -7.55 -13.85
N ILE A 135 6.74 -7.48 -12.80
CA ILE A 135 5.90 -8.61 -12.39
C ILE A 135 5.03 -9.07 -13.58
N LYS A 136 4.35 -8.12 -14.22
CA LYS A 136 3.50 -8.40 -15.38
C LYS A 136 4.27 -9.08 -16.50
N SER A 137 5.51 -8.64 -16.77
CA SER A 137 6.32 -9.19 -17.88
C SER A 137 6.71 -10.66 -17.68
N ARG A 138 6.72 -11.14 -16.43
CA ARG A 138 7.08 -12.52 -16.08
C ARG A 138 5.88 -13.45 -16.02
N LEU A 139 4.67 -12.89 -16.05
CA LEU A 139 3.45 -13.62 -15.78
C LEU A 139 2.47 -13.45 -16.96
N GLY A 140 1.46 -14.30 -17.00
CA GLY A 140 0.41 -14.24 -18.03
C GLY A 140 -0.91 -13.75 -17.44
N SER A 141 -1.81 -14.69 -17.21
CA SER A 141 -3.16 -14.40 -16.71
C SER A 141 -3.33 -14.64 -15.22
N GLU A 142 -2.22 -14.70 -14.48
CA GLU A 142 -2.23 -15.02 -13.05
C GLU A 142 -2.99 -14.00 -12.21
N ASN A 143 -3.45 -14.49 -11.08
CA ASN A 143 -4.03 -13.68 -9.99
C ASN A 143 -2.95 -13.46 -8.94
N ILE A 144 -2.58 -12.23 -8.70
CA ILE A 144 -1.48 -11.91 -7.80
C ILE A 144 -1.94 -11.00 -6.65
N VAL A 145 -1.33 -11.21 -5.49
CA VAL A 145 -1.49 -10.32 -4.33
C VAL A 145 -0.20 -9.52 -4.17
N VAL A 146 -0.33 -8.22 -3.97
CA VAL A 146 0.79 -7.33 -3.65
C VAL A 146 0.48 -6.66 -2.31
N VAL A 147 1.29 -6.98 -1.29
CA VAL A 147 1.13 -6.37 0.04
C VAL A 147 2.10 -5.19 0.16
N SER A 148 1.57 -4.00 0.35
CA SER A 148 2.36 -2.78 0.34
C SER A 148 1.75 -1.72 1.28
N HIS A 149 1.83 -0.46 0.93
CA HIS A 149 1.61 0.68 1.80
C HIS A 149 0.73 1.74 1.13
N ASN A 150 0.30 2.69 1.94
CA ASN A 150 -0.67 3.71 1.52
C ASN A 150 -0.22 4.52 0.31
N MET A 151 0.99 5.11 0.35
CA MET A 151 1.44 5.98 -0.76
C MET A 151 1.72 5.16 -2.02
N VAL A 152 2.29 3.98 -1.87
CA VAL A 152 2.57 3.10 -3.03
C VAL A 152 1.25 2.72 -3.71
N ILE A 153 0.29 2.20 -2.94
CA ILE A 153 -1.01 1.77 -3.50
C ILE A 153 -1.74 2.98 -4.11
N GLY A 154 -1.78 4.09 -3.38
CA GLY A 154 -2.46 5.30 -3.88
C GLY A 154 -1.87 5.82 -5.19
N THR A 155 -0.53 5.86 -5.30
CA THR A 155 0.11 6.35 -6.52
C THR A 155 -0.10 5.39 -7.70
N LEU A 156 -0.11 4.07 -7.46
CA LEU A 156 -0.46 3.08 -8.48
C LEU A 156 -1.89 3.30 -8.99
N LEU A 157 -2.85 3.45 -8.07
CA LEU A 157 -4.26 3.63 -8.44
C LEU A 157 -4.49 4.95 -9.21
N CYS A 158 -3.78 6.03 -8.83
CA CYS A 158 -3.78 7.27 -9.61
C CYS A 158 -3.38 6.99 -11.06
N SER A 159 -2.26 6.29 -11.26
CA SER A 159 -1.76 5.98 -12.58
C SER A 159 -2.73 5.09 -13.37
N PHE A 160 -3.24 4.02 -12.71
CA PHE A 160 -4.14 3.05 -13.36
C PHE A 160 -5.45 3.70 -13.85
N THR A 161 -5.87 4.78 -13.20
CA THR A 161 -7.09 5.52 -13.61
C THR A 161 -6.79 6.70 -14.53
N GLY A 162 -5.53 6.92 -14.89
CA GLY A 162 -5.12 8.04 -15.74
C GLY A 162 -5.15 9.39 -15.03
N ASN A 163 -5.18 9.38 -13.70
CA ASN A 163 -5.23 10.61 -12.91
C ASN A 163 -3.82 11.06 -12.50
N SER A 164 -3.63 12.37 -12.41
CA SER A 164 -2.38 12.93 -11.89
C SER A 164 -2.30 12.73 -10.37
N LEU A 165 -1.09 12.80 -9.83
CA LEU A 165 -0.86 12.68 -8.38
C LEU A 165 -1.54 13.78 -7.56
N LYS A 166 -2.02 14.85 -8.19
CA LYS A 166 -2.85 15.86 -7.51
C LYS A 166 -4.16 15.27 -6.98
N LYS A 167 -4.56 14.11 -7.54
CA LYS A 167 -5.75 13.38 -7.10
C LYS A 167 -5.45 12.29 -6.06
N LEU A 168 -4.20 12.21 -5.56
CA LEU A 168 -3.80 11.15 -4.63
C LEU A 168 -4.74 11.00 -3.43
N ARG A 169 -5.30 12.10 -2.94
CA ARG A 169 -6.24 12.08 -1.80
C ARG A 169 -7.46 11.19 -2.04
N ASP A 170 -7.87 11.06 -3.29
CA ASP A 170 -9.03 10.24 -3.66
C ASP A 170 -8.69 8.74 -3.64
N TYR A 171 -7.38 8.41 -3.50
CA TYR A 171 -6.87 7.04 -3.56
C TYR A 171 -6.17 6.59 -2.28
N ILE A 172 -6.38 7.31 -1.17
CA ILE A 172 -5.87 6.90 0.14
C ILE A 172 -6.64 5.65 0.59
N VAL A 173 -5.91 4.65 1.08
CA VAL A 173 -6.50 3.36 1.46
C VAL A 173 -6.31 3.08 2.95
N ASN A 174 -7.28 2.38 3.54
CA ASN A 174 -7.28 2.02 4.97
C ASN A 174 -6.31 0.86 5.26
N GLU A 175 -5.87 0.73 6.50
CA GLU A 175 -5.06 -0.41 6.95
C GLU A 175 -5.81 -1.71 6.68
N ALA A 176 -5.11 -2.70 6.17
CA ALA A 176 -5.62 -4.02 5.79
C ALA A 176 -6.75 -4.00 4.76
N SER A 177 -6.93 -2.87 4.04
CA SER A 177 -7.87 -2.84 2.93
C SER A 177 -7.33 -3.61 1.73
N LYS A 178 -8.23 -4.03 0.85
CA LYS A 178 -7.86 -4.61 -0.44
C LYS A 178 -8.50 -3.82 -1.57
N SER A 179 -7.76 -3.67 -2.67
CA SER A 179 -8.26 -3.06 -3.91
C SER A 179 -7.95 -4.03 -5.04
N VAL A 180 -8.92 -4.28 -5.90
CA VAL A 180 -8.77 -5.26 -6.99
C VAL A 180 -8.73 -4.54 -8.32
N VAL A 181 -7.71 -4.84 -9.12
CA VAL A 181 -7.50 -4.27 -10.44
C VAL A 181 -7.38 -5.40 -11.45
N GLU A 182 -8.12 -5.35 -12.53
CA GLU A 182 -7.92 -6.25 -13.67
C GLU A 182 -7.09 -5.54 -14.74
N ILE A 183 -6.12 -6.25 -15.27
CA ILE A 183 -5.18 -5.72 -16.26
C ILE A 183 -5.35 -6.49 -17.56
N TYR A 184 -5.78 -5.78 -18.61
CA TYR A 184 -5.98 -6.30 -19.97
C TYR A 184 -5.02 -5.57 -20.91
N ASP A 185 -3.94 -6.24 -21.29
CA ASP A 185 -2.86 -5.63 -22.06
C ASP A 185 -2.33 -4.37 -21.32
N ASP A 186 -2.63 -3.18 -21.80
CA ASP A 186 -2.20 -1.93 -21.17
C ASP A 186 -3.36 -1.15 -20.55
N ARG A 187 -4.52 -1.80 -20.39
CA ARG A 187 -5.70 -1.18 -19.80
C ARG A 187 -5.91 -1.73 -18.37
N PHE A 188 -6.12 -0.84 -17.42
CA PHE A 188 -6.35 -1.16 -16.02
C PHE A 188 -7.81 -0.84 -15.67
N VAL A 189 -8.48 -1.78 -15.01
CA VAL A 189 -9.88 -1.61 -14.59
C VAL A 189 -9.96 -1.87 -13.10
N ILE A 190 -10.33 -0.86 -12.32
CA ILE A 190 -10.50 -1.02 -10.88
C ILE A 190 -11.86 -1.71 -10.65
N ILE A 191 -11.83 -2.92 -10.12
CA ILE A 191 -13.02 -3.72 -9.81
C ILE A 191 -13.57 -3.37 -8.42
N SER A 192 -12.68 -3.19 -7.45
CA SER A 192 -13.04 -2.71 -6.12
C SER A 192 -11.93 -1.84 -5.58
N PHE A 193 -12.31 -0.86 -4.75
CA PHE A 193 -11.37 0.11 -4.20
C PHE A 193 -11.56 0.18 -2.69
N ASN A 194 -10.43 0.04 -1.96
CA ASN A 194 -10.38 0.26 -0.51
C ASN A 194 -11.43 -0.55 0.26
N ASP A 195 -11.64 -1.79 -0.13
CA ASP A 195 -12.61 -2.70 0.50
C ASP A 195 -12.11 -3.12 1.89
N ILE A 196 -12.90 -2.84 2.92
CA ILE A 196 -12.65 -3.20 4.32
C ILE A 196 -13.82 -3.99 4.93
N ASP A 197 -14.71 -4.53 4.13
CA ASP A 197 -15.90 -5.25 4.62
C ASP A 197 -15.52 -6.41 5.56
N HIS A 198 -14.41 -7.07 5.27
CA HIS A 198 -13.91 -8.17 6.10
C HIS A 198 -13.52 -7.73 7.52
N LEU A 199 -13.27 -6.45 7.74
CA LEU A 199 -12.96 -5.92 9.09
C LEU A 199 -14.23 -5.70 9.92
N HIS A 200 -15.38 -5.59 9.26
CA HIS A 200 -16.68 -5.28 9.86
C HIS A 200 -17.72 -6.32 9.43
N PRO A 201 -17.56 -7.60 9.87
CA PRO A 201 -18.54 -8.61 9.46
C PRO A 201 -19.95 -8.23 9.91
N PRO A 202 -20.98 -8.65 9.18
CA PRO A 202 -22.35 -8.32 9.55
C PRO A 202 -22.66 -8.76 10.98
N VAL A 203 -23.38 -7.91 11.71
CA VAL A 203 -23.87 -8.26 13.05
C VAL A 203 -24.97 -9.30 12.84
N GLU A 204 -24.86 -10.49 13.45
CA GLU A 204 -25.87 -11.54 13.39
C GLU A 204 -27.14 -11.15 14.17
#